data_9dd8ffa8460dfa876c32d5aeaaa7fb14
#
_entry.id   9dd8ffa8460dfa876c32d5aeaaa7fb14
#
_cell.length_a   1.000
_cell.length_b   1.000
_cell.length_c   1.000
_cell.angle_alpha   90.00
_cell.angle_beta   90.00
_cell.angle_gamma   90.00
#
_symmetry.space_group_name_H-M   'P 1'
#
loop_
_entity.id
_entity.type
_entity.pdbx_description
1 polymer ?
#
loop_
_entity_poly.entity_id
_entity_poly.type
_entity_poly.pdbx_seq_one_letter_code
_entity_poly.pdbx_strand_id
1 'polypeptide(L)'
;VFALALSTLLLSACSGGIIPKGGAAAPSTTPAPDVTAKPVPSTPVPPIPAAAATGEILNAASAGLVRGPAIGGLSVDPRKTNLALASFRTSCPGLLKRTDNSGLTQGSDWQDACDAVKTWTGDAISFFATYMDAVQVGEGKAFVTGYFEPEIAGSRTKQQGYDVAIYKRPADLIDVDLGLFSDDLKGKSIRGKVQGTKFIPYDERAAIVDGSLAGRGLEIAWAADPIEFFFLQIQGSGRLRLPDGGVMRIGYDSQNGRGYT
;
A
#
# COMPACT_ATOMS: atom_id res chain seq x y z
N VAL A 1 -2.68 43.00 69.74
CA VAL A 1 -3.00 43.64 68.49
C VAL A 1 -2.30 42.79 67.40
N PHE A 2 -3.00 41.82 66.83
CA PHE A 2 -2.52 40.97 65.75
C PHE A 2 -3.03 41.50 64.40
N ALA A 3 -2.14 41.84 63.52
CA ALA A 3 -2.47 42.21 62.13
C ALA A 3 -2.54 40.95 61.26
N LEU A 4 -3.70 40.69 60.65
CA LEU A 4 -3.94 39.61 59.70
C LEU A 4 -3.49 40.12 58.34
N ALA A 5 -2.44 39.50 57.77
CA ALA A 5 -2.02 39.72 56.36
C ALA A 5 -2.79 38.75 55.46
N LEU A 6 -3.63 39.32 54.61
CA LEU A 6 -4.40 38.60 53.60
C LEU A 6 -3.55 38.36 52.36
N SER A 7 -3.04 37.11 52.18
CA SER A 7 -2.30 36.72 50.97
C SER A 7 -3.27 36.32 49.87
N THR A 8 -3.38 37.15 48.86
CA THR A 8 -4.09 36.82 47.60
C THR A 8 -3.25 35.87 46.77
N LEU A 9 -3.69 34.61 46.67
CA LEU A 9 -3.16 33.68 45.69
C LEU A 9 -3.71 34.01 44.31
N LEU A 10 -2.84 34.51 43.43
CA LEU A 10 -3.11 34.57 42.01
C LEU A 10 -2.99 33.17 41.40
N LEU A 11 -4.14 32.58 41.01
CA LEU A 11 -4.15 31.39 40.16
C LEU A 11 -3.72 31.78 38.75
N SER A 12 -2.46 31.51 38.44
CA SER A 12 -1.96 31.54 37.07
C SER A 12 -2.46 30.28 36.34
N ALA A 13 -3.46 30.47 35.47
CA ALA A 13 -3.90 29.38 34.57
C ALA A 13 -2.80 29.10 33.54
N CYS A 14 -2.10 28.00 33.70
CA CYS A 14 -1.21 27.48 32.69
C CYS A 14 -2.02 27.01 31.47
N SER A 15 -2.06 27.82 30.42
CA SER A 15 -2.47 27.40 29.09
C SER A 15 -1.33 26.53 28.50
N GLY A 16 -1.32 25.24 28.88
CA GLY A 16 -0.45 24.25 28.29
C GLY A 16 -1.00 23.83 26.92
N GLY A 17 -0.41 24.31 25.85
CA GLY A 17 -0.72 23.84 24.49
C GLY A 17 -0.33 22.37 24.36
N ILE A 18 -1.27 21.55 23.93
CA ILE A 18 -1.12 20.10 23.69
C ILE A 18 -0.47 19.85 22.30
N ILE A 19 0.44 20.68 21.88
CA ILE A 19 1.21 20.44 20.65
C ILE A 19 2.64 20.14 21.09
N PRO A 20 3.18 18.91 20.83
CA PRO A 20 4.58 18.65 21.05
C PRO A 20 5.41 19.60 20.19
N LYS A 21 6.30 20.37 20.79
CA LYS A 21 7.31 21.12 20.06
C LYS A 21 8.28 20.12 19.43
N GLY A 22 7.94 19.64 18.23
CA GLY A 22 8.92 19.06 17.31
C GLY A 22 9.92 20.15 16.95
N GLY A 23 11.22 19.85 17.04
CA GLY A 23 12.29 20.77 16.72
C GLY A 23 12.04 21.37 15.33
N ALA A 24 12.11 22.70 15.25
CA ALA A 24 11.93 23.44 14.03
C ALA A 24 13.02 23.05 13.02
N ALA A 25 12.68 22.23 12.05
CA ALA A 25 13.39 22.25 10.79
C ALA A 25 13.11 23.60 10.14
N ALA A 26 14.16 24.32 9.77
CA ALA A 26 14.03 25.61 9.07
C ALA A 26 13.10 25.41 7.86
N PRO A 27 12.16 26.34 7.61
CA PRO A 27 11.29 26.23 6.48
C PRO A 27 12.13 26.26 5.20
N SER A 28 12.11 25.17 4.46
CA SER A 28 12.62 25.14 3.08
C SER A 28 11.73 26.07 2.27
N THR A 29 12.28 27.22 1.86
CA THR A 29 11.61 28.23 1.03
C THR A 29 11.61 27.83 -0.45
N THR A 30 11.53 26.56 -0.77
CA THR A 30 11.27 26.14 -2.13
C THR A 30 9.75 26.20 -2.32
N PRO A 31 9.21 27.12 -3.15
CA PRO A 31 7.80 27.14 -3.44
C PRO A 31 7.38 25.76 -3.97
N ALA A 32 6.35 25.19 -3.39
CA ALA A 32 5.70 24.03 -3.98
C ALA A 32 5.32 24.41 -5.43
N PRO A 33 5.59 23.57 -6.43
CA PRO A 33 5.17 23.87 -7.79
C PRO A 33 3.65 24.03 -7.78
N ASP A 34 3.21 25.18 -8.30
CA ASP A 34 1.80 25.51 -8.48
C ASP A 34 1.20 24.47 -9.44
N VAL A 35 0.50 23.49 -8.89
CA VAL A 35 -0.16 22.42 -9.65
C VAL A 35 -1.57 22.85 -10.02
N THR A 36 -1.73 24.06 -10.52
CA THR A 36 -2.88 24.43 -11.33
C THR A 36 -2.67 23.90 -12.75
N ALA A 37 -2.70 22.56 -12.90
CA ALA A 37 -2.85 21.94 -14.18
C ALA A 37 -4.25 22.32 -14.71
N LYS A 38 -4.31 23.32 -15.59
CA LYS A 38 -5.51 23.54 -16.40
C LYS A 38 -5.88 22.21 -17.05
N PRO A 39 -7.16 21.79 -16.99
CA PRO A 39 -7.62 20.63 -17.74
C PRO A 39 -7.26 20.86 -19.22
N VAL A 40 -6.36 20.05 -19.77
CA VAL A 40 -6.14 20.04 -21.22
C VAL A 40 -7.41 19.48 -21.81
N PRO A 41 -8.07 20.18 -22.76
CA PRO A 41 -9.23 19.65 -23.43
C PRO A 41 -8.82 18.31 -24.10
N SER A 42 -9.40 17.20 -23.64
CA SER A 42 -9.24 15.94 -24.34
C SER A 42 -9.89 16.07 -25.73
N THR A 43 -9.12 15.89 -26.77
CA THR A 43 -9.66 15.76 -28.14
C THR A 43 -10.66 14.61 -28.09
N PRO A 44 -11.94 14.80 -28.49
CA PRO A 44 -12.90 13.71 -28.48
C PRO A 44 -12.39 12.59 -29.39
N VAL A 45 -12.08 11.45 -28.79
CA VAL A 45 -11.84 10.22 -29.56
C VAL A 45 -13.18 9.83 -30.17
N PRO A 46 -13.27 9.62 -31.50
CA PRO A 46 -14.52 9.20 -32.10
C PRO A 46 -15.01 7.92 -31.42
N PRO A 47 -16.31 7.81 -31.09
CA PRO A 47 -16.84 6.64 -30.44
C PRO A 47 -16.61 5.43 -31.33
N ILE A 48 -15.75 4.52 -30.88
CA ILE A 48 -15.64 3.19 -31.47
C ILE A 48 -16.81 2.40 -30.88
N PRO A 49 -17.65 1.71 -31.70
CA PRO A 49 -18.77 0.96 -31.17
C PRO A 49 -18.23 -0.06 -30.17
N ALA A 50 -18.53 0.15 -28.89
CA ALA A 50 -18.25 -0.83 -27.87
C ALA A 50 -19.10 -2.05 -28.17
N ALA A 51 -18.47 -3.21 -28.36
CA ALA A 51 -19.20 -4.47 -28.31
C ALA A 51 -19.83 -4.52 -26.93
N ALA A 52 -21.16 -4.45 -26.87
CA ALA A 52 -21.88 -4.50 -25.60
C ALA A 52 -21.55 -5.81 -24.91
N ALA A 53 -20.98 -5.72 -23.73
CA ALA A 53 -20.76 -6.89 -22.88
C ALA A 53 -22.13 -7.49 -22.52
N THR A 54 -22.45 -8.68 -23.02
CA THR A 54 -23.70 -9.38 -22.79
C THR A 54 -23.66 -10.32 -21.59
N GLY A 55 -22.73 -10.10 -20.65
CA GLY A 55 -22.51 -10.94 -19.48
C GLY A 55 -21.99 -10.18 -18.27
N GLU A 56 -21.77 -10.88 -17.18
CA GLU A 56 -21.14 -10.32 -15.97
C GLU A 56 -19.72 -9.83 -16.27
N ILE A 57 -19.41 -8.58 -15.88
CA ILE A 57 -18.08 -7.98 -16.09
C ILE A 57 -17.14 -8.49 -14.99
N LEU A 58 -16.38 -9.52 -15.30
CA LEU A 58 -15.43 -10.15 -14.35
C LEU A 58 -14.01 -9.61 -14.47
N ASN A 59 -13.65 -9.04 -15.62
CA ASN A 59 -12.29 -8.55 -15.91
C ASN A 59 -12.30 -7.59 -17.11
N ALA A 60 -11.15 -7.03 -17.45
CA ALA A 60 -11.00 -6.09 -18.57
C ALA A 60 -11.43 -6.68 -19.93
N ALA A 61 -11.18 -7.97 -20.16
CA ALA A 61 -11.57 -8.63 -21.41
C ALA A 61 -13.09 -8.70 -21.54
N SER A 62 -13.80 -9.13 -20.48
CA SER A 62 -15.26 -9.21 -20.48
C SER A 62 -15.95 -7.83 -20.50
N ALA A 63 -15.26 -6.78 -20.07
CA ALA A 63 -15.75 -5.39 -20.21
C ALA A 63 -15.70 -4.86 -21.66
N GLY A 64 -14.98 -5.55 -22.53
CA GLY A 64 -14.72 -5.12 -23.91
C GLY A 64 -13.47 -4.24 -24.00
N LEU A 65 -12.66 -4.49 -25.03
CA LEU A 65 -11.44 -3.75 -25.31
C LEU A 65 -11.54 -3.06 -26.67
N VAL A 66 -11.16 -1.81 -26.70
CA VAL A 66 -11.12 -1.02 -27.94
C VAL A 66 -9.74 -0.41 -28.06
N ARG A 67 -9.21 -0.33 -29.28
CA ARG A 67 -7.90 0.31 -29.53
C ARG A 67 -7.94 1.77 -29.08
N GLY A 68 -6.99 2.15 -28.25
CA GLY A 68 -6.82 3.51 -27.77
C GLY A 68 -6.00 4.37 -28.72
N PRO A 69 -5.67 5.60 -28.31
CA PRO A 69 -4.83 6.50 -29.09
C PRO A 69 -3.38 5.96 -29.20
N ALA A 70 -2.66 6.38 -30.23
CA ALA A 70 -1.23 6.07 -30.33
C ALA A 70 -0.47 6.61 -29.12
N ILE A 71 0.34 5.78 -28.47
CA ILE A 71 1.07 6.14 -27.23
C ILE A 71 2.00 7.34 -27.46
N GLY A 72 2.67 7.42 -28.63
CA GLY A 72 3.53 8.56 -28.99
C GLY A 72 2.79 9.90 -29.14
N GLY A 73 1.46 9.88 -29.27
CA GLY A 73 0.62 11.09 -29.31
C GLY A 73 0.08 11.53 -27.95
N LEU A 74 0.36 10.80 -26.89
CA LEU A 74 -0.10 11.15 -25.54
C LEU A 74 0.72 12.30 -24.96
N SER A 75 0.04 13.35 -24.49
CA SER A 75 0.68 14.45 -23.76
C SER A 75 1.02 14.04 -22.34
N VAL A 76 2.20 13.45 -22.15
CA VAL A 76 2.69 13.00 -20.85
C VAL A 76 3.99 13.72 -20.45
N ASP A 77 4.19 13.93 -19.15
CA ASP A 77 5.44 14.51 -18.63
C ASP A 77 6.60 13.49 -18.84
N PRO A 78 7.68 13.86 -19.57
CA PRO A 78 8.80 12.95 -19.80
C PRO A 78 9.45 12.40 -18.54
N ARG A 79 9.46 13.18 -17.45
CA ARG A 79 10.00 12.71 -16.15
C ARG A 79 9.14 11.60 -15.56
N LYS A 80 7.82 11.74 -15.63
CA LYS A 80 6.87 10.70 -15.18
C LYS A 80 6.95 9.46 -16.05
N THR A 81 7.12 9.63 -17.35
CA THR A 81 7.28 8.50 -18.29
C THR A 81 8.57 7.72 -18.01
N ASN A 82 9.66 8.41 -17.68
CA ASN A 82 10.91 7.77 -17.29
C ASN A 82 10.77 6.98 -15.97
N LEU A 83 10.01 7.51 -14.99
CA LEU A 83 9.69 6.76 -13.76
C LEU A 83 8.82 5.54 -14.06
N ALA A 84 7.87 5.65 -14.99
CA ALA A 84 7.07 4.52 -15.44
C ALA A 84 7.94 3.44 -16.10
N LEU A 85 8.91 3.82 -16.93
CA LEU A 85 9.85 2.89 -17.56
C LEU A 85 10.73 2.17 -16.53
N ALA A 86 11.20 2.90 -15.51
CA ALA A 86 11.95 2.30 -14.40
C ALA A 86 11.08 1.31 -13.60
N SER A 87 9.82 1.65 -13.36
CA SER A 87 8.86 0.76 -12.70
C SER A 87 8.56 -0.48 -13.54
N PHE A 88 8.39 -0.32 -14.86
CA PHE A 88 8.20 -1.44 -15.79
C PHE A 88 9.39 -2.40 -15.74
N ARG A 89 10.63 -1.87 -15.81
CA ARG A 89 11.85 -2.69 -15.67
C ARG A 89 11.86 -3.53 -14.39
N THR A 90 11.46 -2.93 -13.27
CA THR A 90 11.37 -3.62 -11.97
C THR A 90 10.27 -4.70 -11.97
N SER A 91 9.20 -4.51 -12.73
CA SER A 91 8.05 -5.44 -12.80
C SER A 91 8.33 -6.68 -13.63
N CYS A 92 9.28 -6.64 -14.55
CA CYS A 92 9.54 -7.70 -15.54
C CYS A 92 9.68 -9.10 -14.96
N PRO A 93 10.43 -9.35 -13.85
CA PRO A 93 10.52 -10.71 -13.28
C PRO A 93 9.16 -11.27 -12.82
N GLY A 94 8.25 -10.38 -12.43
CA GLY A 94 6.88 -10.76 -12.06
C GLY A 94 6.00 -10.97 -13.28
N LEU A 95 6.07 -10.10 -14.27
CA LEU A 95 5.29 -10.19 -15.50
C LEU A 95 5.55 -11.48 -16.26
N LEU A 96 6.81 -11.88 -16.40
CA LEU A 96 7.21 -13.11 -17.10
C LEU A 96 6.68 -14.40 -16.45
N LYS A 97 6.33 -14.33 -15.16
CA LYS A 97 5.80 -15.47 -14.38
C LYS A 97 4.29 -15.39 -14.16
N ARG A 98 3.67 -14.29 -14.56
CA ARG A 98 2.27 -14.02 -14.25
C ARG A 98 1.35 -14.91 -15.07
N THR A 99 0.33 -15.45 -14.40
CA THR A 99 -0.86 -16.02 -15.05
C THR A 99 -1.93 -14.94 -15.09
N ASP A 100 -2.41 -14.62 -16.29
CA ASP A 100 -3.53 -13.69 -16.49
C ASP A 100 -4.83 -14.49 -16.60
N ASN A 101 -5.67 -14.39 -15.58
CA ASN A 101 -6.97 -15.09 -15.54
C ASN A 101 -7.96 -14.57 -16.58
N SER A 102 -7.73 -13.39 -17.18
CA SER A 102 -8.55 -12.88 -18.27
C SER A 102 -8.25 -13.56 -19.61
N GLY A 103 -7.09 -14.21 -19.73
CA GLY A 103 -6.60 -14.81 -20.98
C GLY A 103 -6.12 -13.80 -22.03
N LEU A 104 -6.02 -12.51 -21.68
CA LEU A 104 -5.54 -11.46 -22.61
C LEU A 104 -4.05 -11.56 -22.89
N THR A 105 -3.27 -11.92 -21.86
CA THR A 105 -1.81 -11.97 -21.95
C THR A 105 -1.26 -13.24 -21.30
N GLN A 106 -0.08 -13.64 -21.76
CA GLN A 106 0.73 -14.68 -21.15
C GLN A 106 2.08 -14.10 -20.74
N GLY A 107 2.80 -14.78 -19.86
CA GLY A 107 4.14 -14.33 -19.44
C GLY A 107 5.09 -14.14 -20.64
N SER A 108 5.00 -15.00 -21.66
CA SER A 108 5.79 -14.91 -22.91
C SER A 108 5.55 -13.62 -23.70
N ASP A 109 4.36 -13.04 -23.65
CA ASP A 109 4.03 -11.82 -24.43
C ASP A 109 4.82 -10.60 -23.92
N TRP A 110 5.34 -10.67 -22.69
CA TRP A 110 6.16 -9.63 -22.08
C TRP A 110 7.66 -9.80 -22.36
N GLN A 111 8.07 -10.91 -22.98
CA GLN A 111 9.50 -11.26 -23.12
C GLN A 111 10.29 -10.19 -23.88
N ASP A 112 9.83 -9.80 -25.07
CA ASP A 112 10.54 -8.84 -25.93
C ASP A 112 10.67 -7.46 -25.25
N ALA A 113 9.59 -6.97 -24.65
CA ALA A 113 9.60 -5.70 -23.92
C ALA A 113 10.51 -5.77 -22.69
N CYS A 114 10.47 -6.88 -21.95
CA CYS A 114 11.30 -7.09 -20.78
C CYS A 114 12.78 -7.26 -21.10
N ASP A 115 13.12 -7.84 -22.23
CA ASP A 115 14.52 -7.92 -22.69
C ASP A 115 15.01 -6.57 -23.18
N ALA A 116 14.23 -5.88 -23.98
CA ALA A 116 14.58 -4.56 -24.50
C ALA A 116 14.78 -3.52 -23.40
N VAL A 117 13.95 -3.51 -22.36
CA VAL A 117 14.05 -2.50 -21.28
C VAL A 117 15.35 -2.58 -20.48
N LYS A 118 16.03 -3.71 -20.48
CA LYS A 118 17.29 -3.92 -19.75
C LYS A 118 18.40 -2.99 -20.27
N THR A 119 18.43 -2.78 -21.58
CA THR A 119 19.48 -2.02 -22.28
C THR A 119 18.95 -0.77 -22.98
N TRP A 120 17.66 -0.44 -22.80
CA TRP A 120 17.05 0.70 -23.47
C TRP A 120 17.69 2.02 -23.03
N THR A 121 18.17 2.80 -23.99
CA THR A 121 18.81 4.11 -23.80
C THR A 121 18.02 5.27 -24.42
N GLY A 122 16.97 4.98 -25.19
CA GLY A 122 16.07 5.98 -25.76
C GLY A 122 15.11 6.59 -24.72
N ASP A 123 14.31 7.54 -25.15
CA ASP A 123 13.26 8.10 -24.30
C ASP A 123 12.18 7.05 -24.00
N ALA A 124 11.50 7.25 -22.86
CA ALA A 124 10.56 6.26 -22.35
C ALA A 124 9.27 6.18 -23.17
N ILE A 125 8.83 7.29 -23.80
CA ILE A 125 7.61 7.27 -24.61
C ILE A 125 7.81 6.44 -25.89
N SER A 126 9.00 6.54 -26.50
CA SER A 126 9.37 5.72 -27.64
C SER A 126 9.44 4.24 -27.30
N PHE A 127 9.91 3.89 -26.09
CA PHE A 127 9.85 2.51 -25.60
C PHE A 127 8.42 2.00 -25.57
N PHE A 128 7.54 2.71 -24.88
CA PHE A 128 6.15 2.28 -24.73
C PHE A 128 5.42 2.26 -26.09
N ALA A 129 5.71 3.21 -26.99
CA ALA A 129 5.14 3.22 -28.34
C ALA A 129 5.61 2.05 -29.21
N THR A 130 6.79 1.50 -28.94
CA THR A 130 7.35 0.37 -29.68
C THR A 130 6.79 -0.98 -29.19
N TYR A 131 6.63 -1.13 -27.89
CA TYR A 131 6.34 -2.43 -27.28
C TYR A 131 4.91 -2.57 -26.72
N MET A 132 4.09 -1.52 -26.75
CA MET A 132 2.77 -1.53 -26.16
C MET A 132 1.73 -0.82 -27.01
N ASP A 133 0.51 -1.30 -26.95
CA ASP A 133 -0.68 -0.63 -27.47
C ASP A 133 -1.51 -0.06 -26.34
N ALA A 134 -2.04 1.14 -26.52
CA ALA A 134 -3.05 1.68 -25.62
C ALA A 134 -4.42 1.07 -25.95
N VAL A 135 -5.14 0.65 -24.94
CA VAL A 135 -6.50 0.13 -25.07
C VAL A 135 -7.44 0.88 -24.12
N GLN A 136 -8.66 1.12 -24.57
CA GLN A 136 -9.74 1.57 -23.74
C GLN A 136 -10.53 0.34 -23.25
N VAL A 137 -10.80 0.27 -21.95
CA VAL A 137 -11.60 -0.78 -21.31
C VAL A 137 -13.03 -0.26 -21.14
N GLY A 138 -14.00 -0.99 -21.68
CA GLY A 138 -15.41 -0.66 -21.57
C GLY A 138 -15.72 0.78 -22.02
N GLU A 139 -16.46 1.53 -21.19
CA GLU A 139 -16.81 2.93 -21.48
C GLU A 139 -15.66 3.94 -21.29
N GLY A 140 -14.46 3.49 -20.93
CA GLY A 140 -13.32 4.36 -20.66
C GLY A 140 -13.41 5.15 -19.37
N LYS A 141 -14.31 4.77 -18.46
CA LYS A 141 -14.43 5.37 -17.13
C LYS A 141 -13.48 4.66 -16.17
N ALA A 142 -12.71 5.42 -15.40
CA ALA A 142 -11.81 4.89 -14.39
C ALA A 142 -12.03 5.62 -13.06
N PHE A 143 -11.91 4.87 -11.98
CA PHE A 143 -11.80 5.40 -10.63
C PHE A 143 -10.34 5.28 -10.19
N VAL A 144 -9.71 6.42 -9.87
CA VAL A 144 -8.32 6.46 -9.48
C VAL A 144 -8.23 6.79 -7.99
N THR A 145 -7.53 5.96 -7.24
CA THR A 145 -7.23 6.20 -5.83
C THR A 145 -5.74 6.46 -5.64
N GLY A 146 -5.42 7.31 -4.66
CA GLY A 146 -4.05 7.48 -4.18
C GLY A 146 -3.77 6.55 -3.00
N TYR A 147 -2.57 5.99 -2.95
CA TYR A 147 -2.09 5.19 -1.84
C TYR A 147 -0.94 5.92 -1.13
N PHE A 148 -1.05 6.06 0.18
CA PHE A 148 0.00 6.63 1.01
C PHE A 148 0.76 5.51 1.73
N GLU A 149 2.08 5.45 1.55
CA GLU A 149 2.97 4.56 2.29
C GLU A 149 3.56 5.33 3.48
N PRO A 150 3.09 5.12 4.71
CA PRO A 150 3.60 5.85 5.88
C PRO A 150 5.06 5.47 6.17
N GLU A 151 5.79 6.46 6.69
CA GLU A 151 7.13 6.25 7.24
C GLU A 151 7.11 6.61 8.73
N ILE A 152 7.40 5.64 9.59
CA ILE A 152 7.42 5.78 11.03
C ILE A 152 8.81 5.48 11.60
N ALA A 153 9.08 5.93 12.81
CA ALA A 153 10.31 5.58 13.51
C ALA A 153 10.31 4.10 13.93
N GLY A 154 11.37 3.36 13.59
CA GLY A 154 11.47 1.94 13.91
C GLY A 154 12.90 1.48 14.14
N SER A 155 13.05 0.28 14.68
CA SER A 155 14.35 -0.36 14.94
C SER A 155 14.29 -1.85 14.62
N ARG A 156 15.42 -2.43 14.19
CA ARG A 156 15.55 -3.88 13.96
C ARG A 156 15.64 -4.66 15.26
N THR A 157 16.03 -4.01 16.35
CA THR A 157 16.19 -4.61 17.66
C THR A 157 15.40 -3.83 18.69
N LYS A 158 14.93 -4.51 19.75
CA LYS A 158 14.32 -3.84 20.89
C LYS A 158 15.35 -2.97 21.60
N GLN A 159 15.03 -1.71 21.80
CA GLN A 159 15.86 -0.75 22.52
C GLN A 159 15.01 0.38 23.08
N GLN A 160 15.58 1.20 23.94
CA GLN A 160 14.86 2.31 24.57
C GLN A 160 14.16 3.20 23.55
N GLY A 161 12.86 3.45 23.71
CA GLY A 161 12.05 4.23 22.81
C GLY A 161 11.56 3.47 21.55
N TYR A 162 11.83 2.17 21.45
CA TYR A 162 11.34 1.28 20.39
C TYR A 162 10.79 0.01 21.03
N ASP A 163 9.61 0.12 21.63
CA ASP A 163 9.04 -0.92 22.48
C ASP A 163 7.85 -1.64 21.85
N VAL A 164 7.33 -1.13 20.71
CA VAL A 164 6.15 -1.70 20.05
C VAL A 164 6.59 -2.77 19.07
N ALA A 165 6.36 -4.04 19.41
CA ALA A 165 6.79 -5.16 18.58
C ALA A 165 6.00 -5.25 17.25
N ILE A 166 6.73 -5.49 16.18
CA ILE A 166 6.19 -5.79 14.85
C ILE A 166 6.45 -7.27 14.57
N TYR A 167 5.37 -8.04 14.43
CA TYR A 167 5.46 -9.48 14.30
C TYR A 167 5.35 -9.93 12.84
N LYS A 168 6.12 -10.96 12.47
CA LYS A 168 5.83 -11.79 11.31
C LYS A 168 4.63 -12.69 11.59
N ARG A 169 4.05 -13.26 10.53
CA ARG A 169 2.95 -14.21 10.66
C ARG A 169 3.35 -15.38 11.57
N PRO A 170 2.57 -15.69 12.61
CA PRO A 170 2.76 -16.88 13.42
C PRO A 170 2.51 -18.16 12.63
N ALA A 171 3.34 -19.19 12.83
CA ALA A 171 3.18 -20.46 12.14
C ALA A 171 1.90 -21.22 12.53
N ASP A 172 1.36 -20.93 13.73
CA ASP A 172 0.10 -21.48 14.22
C ASP A 172 -1.14 -20.69 13.79
N LEU A 173 -0.99 -19.64 12.98
CA LEU A 173 -2.10 -18.95 12.32
C LEU A 173 -2.48 -19.73 11.06
N ILE A 174 -3.49 -20.57 11.16
CA ILE A 174 -3.90 -21.55 10.15
C ILE A 174 -5.11 -21.03 9.40
N ASP A 175 -5.07 -21.13 8.07
CA ASP A 175 -6.23 -20.96 7.19
C ASP A 175 -6.82 -22.32 6.88
N VAL A 176 -8.12 -22.48 7.09
CA VAL A 176 -8.88 -23.69 6.76
C VAL A 176 -9.81 -23.36 5.61
N ASP A 177 -9.58 -24.00 4.46
CA ASP A 177 -10.51 -23.98 3.33
C ASP A 177 -11.67 -24.96 3.63
N LEU A 178 -12.84 -24.39 3.81
CA LEU A 178 -14.04 -25.16 4.13
C LEU A 178 -14.56 -25.95 2.92
N GLY A 179 -14.20 -25.57 1.71
CA GLY A 179 -14.54 -26.29 0.49
C GLY A 179 -13.92 -27.69 0.43
N LEU A 180 -12.86 -27.97 1.21
CA LEU A 180 -12.28 -29.31 1.36
C LEU A 180 -13.18 -30.26 2.17
N PHE A 181 -14.16 -29.73 2.91
CA PHE A 181 -15.05 -30.50 3.79
C PHE A 181 -16.47 -30.65 3.23
N SER A 182 -16.91 -29.69 2.42
CA SER A 182 -18.24 -29.69 1.79
C SER A 182 -18.26 -28.82 0.54
N ASP A 183 -18.91 -29.31 -0.51
CA ASP A 183 -19.11 -28.55 -1.75
C ASP A 183 -19.91 -27.26 -1.52
N ASP A 184 -20.85 -27.23 -0.57
CA ASP A 184 -21.64 -26.05 -0.21
C ASP A 184 -20.81 -24.93 0.43
N LEU A 185 -19.59 -25.26 0.86
CA LEU A 185 -18.66 -24.35 1.50
C LEU A 185 -17.51 -23.91 0.59
N LYS A 186 -17.55 -24.26 -0.69
CA LYS A 186 -16.55 -23.82 -1.68
C LYS A 186 -16.37 -22.31 -1.68
N GLY A 187 -15.13 -21.86 -1.66
CA GLY A 187 -14.76 -20.45 -1.61
C GLY A 187 -14.92 -19.79 -0.21
N LYS A 188 -15.33 -20.55 0.81
CA LYS A 188 -15.38 -20.06 2.18
C LYS A 188 -14.16 -20.57 2.95
N SER A 189 -13.56 -19.71 3.76
CA SER A 189 -12.43 -20.07 4.64
C SER A 189 -12.61 -19.48 6.03
N ILE A 190 -12.02 -20.14 7.01
CA ILE A 190 -11.90 -19.64 8.38
C ILE A 190 -10.43 -19.61 8.78
N ARG A 191 -10.11 -18.74 9.74
CA ARG A 191 -8.75 -18.55 10.24
C ARG A 191 -8.72 -18.68 11.74
N GLY A 192 -7.71 -19.38 12.27
CA GLY A 192 -7.59 -19.63 13.69
C GLY A 192 -6.32 -20.39 14.05
N LYS A 193 -6.34 -21.03 15.20
CA LYS A 193 -5.26 -21.89 15.71
C LYS A 193 -5.81 -23.17 16.32
N VAL A 194 -4.97 -24.20 16.40
CA VAL A 194 -5.28 -25.44 17.13
C VAL A 194 -4.94 -25.24 18.60
N GLN A 195 -5.88 -25.55 19.47
CA GLN A 195 -5.68 -25.61 20.93
C GLN A 195 -6.19 -26.96 21.46
N GLY A 196 -5.27 -27.81 21.87
CA GLY A 196 -5.59 -29.20 22.20
C GLY A 196 -6.18 -29.91 20.99
N THR A 197 -7.41 -30.37 21.10
CA THR A 197 -8.15 -31.08 20.03
C THR A 197 -9.13 -30.16 19.28
N LYS A 198 -9.11 -28.86 19.52
CA LYS A 198 -10.07 -27.91 18.95
C LYS A 198 -9.38 -26.91 18.03
N PHE A 199 -10.05 -26.59 16.91
CA PHE A 199 -9.72 -25.40 16.13
C PHE A 199 -10.52 -24.22 16.69
N ILE A 200 -9.83 -23.15 17.08
CA ILE A 200 -10.42 -21.97 17.71
C ILE A 200 -10.00 -20.70 16.96
N PRO A 201 -10.76 -19.61 17.08
CA PRO A 201 -10.33 -18.31 16.57
C PRO A 201 -8.96 -17.90 17.12
N TYR A 202 -8.19 -17.18 16.32
CA TYR A 202 -6.89 -16.66 16.77
C TYR A 202 -7.06 -15.55 17.82
N ASP A 203 -5.97 -15.16 18.45
CA ASP A 203 -5.96 -14.10 19.47
C ASP A 203 -6.46 -12.78 18.89
N GLU A 204 -7.21 -12.04 19.68
CA GLU A 204 -7.67 -10.69 19.33
C GLU A 204 -6.51 -9.69 19.37
N ARG A 205 -6.70 -8.56 18.69
CA ARG A 205 -5.70 -7.50 18.67
C ARG A 205 -5.24 -7.07 20.05
N ALA A 206 -6.19 -6.89 20.99
CA ALA A 206 -5.87 -6.51 22.36
C ALA A 206 -4.91 -7.52 23.01
N ALA A 207 -5.20 -8.82 22.92
CA ALA A 207 -4.34 -9.87 23.46
C ALA A 207 -2.95 -9.88 22.80
N ILE A 208 -2.86 -9.60 21.49
CA ILE A 208 -1.58 -9.50 20.78
C ILE A 208 -0.78 -8.30 21.27
N VAL A 209 -1.41 -7.14 21.44
CA VAL A 209 -0.80 -5.93 22.00
C VAL A 209 -0.34 -6.17 23.44
N ASP A 210 -1.13 -6.89 24.24
CA ASP A 210 -0.82 -7.28 25.62
C ASP A 210 0.25 -8.38 25.71
N GLY A 211 0.77 -8.87 24.58
CA GLY A 211 1.94 -9.74 24.53
C GLY A 211 1.67 -11.22 24.33
N SER A 212 0.51 -11.65 23.85
CA SER A 212 0.24 -13.08 23.56
C SER A 212 1.21 -13.71 22.55
N LEU A 213 1.91 -12.88 21.75
CA LEU A 213 2.95 -13.31 20.82
C LEU A 213 4.38 -13.07 21.35
N ALA A 214 4.55 -12.38 22.46
CA ALA A 214 5.86 -12.03 22.99
C ALA A 214 6.70 -13.27 23.36
N GLY A 215 8.01 -13.19 23.11
CA GLY A 215 8.94 -14.28 23.41
C GLY A 215 8.84 -15.51 22.52
N ARG A 216 8.06 -15.44 21.44
CA ARG A 216 7.89 -16.55 20.47
C ARG A 216 8.89 -16.46 19.30
N GLY A 217 9.78 -15.48 19.28
CA GLY A 217 10.74 -15.26 18.18
C GLY A 217 10.04 -14.81 16.87
N LEU A 218 8.95 -14.11 17.02
CA LEU A 218 8.14 -13.60 15.91
C LEU A 218 8.43 -12.14 15.58
N GLU A 219 9.16 -11.45 16.45
CA GLU A 219 9.49 -10.04 16.31
C GLU A 219 10.47 -9.84 15.15
N ILE A 220 10.09 -9.01 14.17
CA ILE A 220 10.94 -8.65 13.02
C ILE A 220 11.50 -7.24 13.13
N ALA A 221 10.84 -6.40 13.90
CA ALA A 221 11.23 -5.01 14.17
C ALA A 221 10.42 -4.47 15.37
N TRP A 222 10.73 -3.25 15.78
CA TRP A 222 10.03 -2.52 16.82
C TRP A 222 9.73 -1.10 16.34
N ALA A 223 8.51 -0.62 16.51
CA ALA A 223 8.14 0.76 16.27
C ALA A 223 8.31 1.59 17.55
N ALA A 224 8.52 2.89 17.38
CA ALA A 224 8.64 3.82 18.49
C ALA A 224 7.26 4.23 19.06
N ASP A 225 6.27 4.41 18.19
CA ASP A 225 4.96 4.91 18.57
C ASP A 225 3.86 3.90 18.19
N PRO A 226 3.00 3.47 19.14
CA PRO A 226 1.93 2.52 18.89
C PRO A 226 0.82 3.08 18.02
N ILE A 227 0.61 4.38 18.02
CA ILE A 227 -0.44 5.04 17.21
C ILE A 227 0.01 5.13 15.75
N GLU A 228 1.25 5.56 15.51
CA GLU A 228 1.83 5.57 14.16
C GLU A 228 1.84 4.15 13.56
N PHE A 229 2.21 3.16 14.37
CA PHE A 229 2.19 1.77 13.93
C PHE A 229 0.76 1.26 13.66
N PHE A 230 -0.21 1.66 14.46
CA PHE A 230 -1.62 1.35 14.20
C PHE A 230 -2.08 1.87 12.84
N PHE A 231 -1.80 3.14 12.52
CA PHE A 231 -2.14 3.71 11.21
C PHE A 231 -1.39 3.02 10.05
N LEU A 232 -0.13 2.63 10.27
CA LEU A 232 0.62 1.86 9.28
C LEU A 232 -0.04 0.50 9.01
N GLN A 233 -0.53 -0.18 10.06
CA GLN A 233 -1.27 -1.44 9.91
C GLN A 233 -2.57 -1.27 9.11
N ILE A 234 -3.29 -0.15 9.27
CA ILE A 234 -4.48 0.17 8.48
C ILE A 234 -4.11 0.33 6.99
N GLN A 235 -2.99 1.00 6.69
CA GLN A 235 -2.50 1.15 5.32
C GLN A 235 -1.98 -0.17 4.73
N GLY A 236 -1.60 -1.13 5.56
CA GLY A 236 -1.15 -2.46 5.17
C GLY A 236 0.32 -2.56 4.78
N SER A 237 1.03 -1.46 4.51
CA SER A 237 2.47 -1.43 4.30
C SER A 237 3.05 -0.08 4.69
N GLY A 238 4.35 -0.05 4.95
CA GLY A 238 5.03 1.17 5.33
C GLY A 238 6.54 1.01 5.43
N ARG A 239 7.19 2.08 5.83
CA ARG A 239 8.64 2.14 6.00
C ARG A 239 8.98 2.47 7.44
N LEU A 240 9.95 1.76 7.97
CA LEU A 240 10.58 2.06 9.24
C LEU A 240 11.86 2.84 8.98
N ARG A 241 11.93 4.08 9.47
CA ARG A 241 13.16 4.85 9.49
C ARG A 241 13.99 4.38 10.70
N LEU A 242 15.12 3.79 10.40
CA LEU A 242 15.99 3.20 11.41
C LEU A 242 16.92 4.24 12.05
N PRO A 243 17.42 3.98 13.28
CA PRO A 243 18.34 4.90 13.97
C PRO A 243 19.66 5.13 13.23
N ASP A 244 20.10 4.18 12.41
CA ASP A 244 21.30 4.27 11.57
C ASP A 244 21.09 5.07 10.27
N GLY A 245 19.91 5.66 10.09
CA GLY A 245 19.50 6.37 8.86
C GLY A 245 19.02 5.44 7.73
N GLY A 246 19.09 4.13 7.92
CA GLY A 246 18.55 3.15 6.97
C GLY A 246 17.03 3.11 6.97
N VAL A 247 16.47 2.42 5.97
CA VAL A 247 15.04 2.21 5.84
C VAL A 247 14.76 0.71 5.73
N MET A 248 13.79 0.23 6.52
CA MET A 248 13.25 -1.12 6.42
C MET A 248 11.81 -1.04 5.95
N ARG A 249 11.49 -1.70 4.83
CA ARG A 249 10.11 -1.83 4.39
C ARG A 249 9.43 -2.99 5.07
N ILE A 250 8.20 -2.77 5.49
CA ILE A 250 7.32 -3.80 6.02
C ILE A 250 6.04 -3.81 5.20
N GLY A 251 5.50 -4.99 5.00
CA GLY A 251 4.29 -5.20 4.22
C GLY A 251 3.32 -6.11 4.95
N TYR A 252 2.07 -5.99 4.57
CA TYR A 252 1.00 -6.85 5.06
C TYR A 252 1.21 -8.29 4.58
N ASP A 253 1.13 -9.22 5.52
CA ASP A 253 1.06 -10.65 5.24
C ASP A 253 -0.40 -11.12 5.34
N SER A 254 -0.97 -11.00 6.54
CA SER A 254 -2.32 -11.49 6.82
C SER A 254 -2.91 -10.85 8.08
N GLN A 255 -4.22 -10.88 8.20
CA GLN A 255 -4.95 -10.51 9.41
C GLN A 255 -5.11 -11.73 10.33
N ASN A 256 -5.46 -11.49 11.59
CA ASN A 256 -5.67 -12.55 12.58
C ASN A 256 -7.02 -13.30 12.45
N GLY A 257 -7.85 -12.97 11.48
CA GLY A 257 -9.17 -13.57 11.26
C GLY A 257 -10.25 -13.08 12.25
N ARG A 258 -9.97 -12.01 13.02
CA ARG A 258 -10.92 -11.39 13.93
C ARG A 258 -11.52 -10.13 13.34
N GLY A 259 -12.70 -9.77 13.81
CA GLY A 259 -13.30 -8.47 13.47
C GLY A 259 -12.41 -7.31 13.92
N TYR A 260 -12.57 -6.19 13.26
CA TYR A 260 -11.88 -4.96 13.65
C TYR A 260 -12.62 -4.34 14.84
N THR A 261 -11.98 -4.38 16.02
CA THR A 261 -12.49 -3.80 17.26
C THR A 261 -11.48 -2.85 17.86
#